data_036fe7ba021817225b171df6f7fdac80
#
_entry.id   036fe7ba021817225b171df6f7fdac80
#
_cell.length_a   1.000
_cell.length_b   1.000
_cell.length_c   1.000
_cell.angle_alpha   90.00
_cell.angle_beta   90.00
_cell.angle_gamma   90.00
#
_symmetry.space_group_name_H-M   'P 1'
#
loop_
_entity.id
_entity.type
_entity.pdbx_description
1 polymer ?
#
loop_
_entity_poly.entity_id
_entity_poly.type
_entity_poly.pdbx_seq_one_letter_code
_entity_poly.pdbx_strand_id
1 'polypeptide(L)'
;MFIGYLRNQFEDSLETLCEENVLLDIELLKHTFAAYPQYCFAAYDNHVIVGVLSAYKFENSVFINVLEVCSTYENILERLLSLFLKNALGENVSLLIDQEIYPKIEGLGFKIFAPFVRYMHFGDAVAFNFSNTHAKQVNIENYEETAKKIDKLVFNENREHYIAKDCIFSNSLKLGTQSGILHSYVVNKKYIKISPWVMKDEAFLDAQKLLRGVLYYRGLKKIYGYAPLEDKEITELYESYKFRKDGLFYLIYLGQKPQIKLENLYAL
;
A
#
# COMPACT_ATOMS: atom_id res chain seq x y z
N MET A 1 21.06 -11.39 18.00
CA MET A 1 19.83 -11.01 17.28
C MET A 1 18.59 -11.26 18.13
N PHE A 2 17.67 -10.32 18.20
CA PHE A 2 16.43 -10.38 18.98
C PHE A 2 15.24 -10.04 18.07
N ILE A 3 14.11 -10.75 18.21
CA ILE A 3 12.86 -10.44 17.49
C ILE A 3 11.77 -10.21 18.54
N GLY A 4 11.07 -9.07 18.44
CA GLY A 4 10.01 -8.68 19.38
C GLY A 4 9.23 -7.46 18.90
N TYR A 5 8.50 -6.83 19.81
CA TYR A 5 7.76 -5.63 19.49
C TYR A 5 8.68 -4.49 19.02
N LEU A 6 8.17 -3.71 18.07
CA LEU A 6 8.83 -2.47 17.65
C LEU A 6 8.91 -1.52 18.85
N ARG A 7 10.08 -0.89 19.05
CA ARG A 7 10.32 0.00 20.19
C ARG A 7 10.04 1.45 19.80
N ASN A 8 9.75 2.29 20.79
CA ASN A 8 9.68 3.74 20.59
C ASN A 8 11.03 4.27 20.04
N GLN A 9 10.96 5.36 19.26
CA GLN A 9 12.13 6.00 18.64
C GLN A 9 12.91 5.04 17.70
N PHE A 10 12.19 4.18 16.99
CA PHE A 10 12.77 3.19 16.10
C PHE A 10 13.41 3.79 14.83
N GLU A 11 13.09 5.03 14.50
CA GLU A 11 13.52 5.69 13.26
C GLU A 11 15.04 5.70 13.12
N ASP A 12 15.77 6.03 14.20
CA ASP A 12 17.22 6.07 14.20
C ASP A 12 17.88 4.70 13.96
N SER A 13 17.12 3.62 14.17
CA SER A 13 17.59 2.24 14.01
C SER A 13 17.27 1.65 12.63
N LEU A 14 16.59 2.39 11.74
CA LEU A 14 16.15 1.92 10.42
C LEU A 14 17.15 2.18 9.28
N GLU A 15 18.27 2.85 9.52
CA GLU A 15 19.18 3.33 8.47
C GLU A 15 19.57 2.22 7.50
N THR A 16 20.09 1.11 7.98
CA THR A 16 20.51 -0.05 7.16
C THR A 16 19.34 -0.61 6.35
N LEU A 17 18.17 -0.76 6.97
CA LEU A 17 16.99 -1.28 6.29
C LEU A 17 16.49 -0.33 5.19
N CYS A 18 16.59 0.98 5.42
CA CYS A 18 16.23 2.01 4.43
C CYS A 18 17.19 2.06 3.24
N GLU A 19 18.47 1.78 3.45
CA GLU A 19 19.47 1.74 2.38
C GLU A 19 19.21 0.58 1.42
N GLU A 20 18.86 -0.59 1.95
CA GLU A 20 18.54 -1.77 1.13
C GLU A 20 17.12 -1.68 0.51
N ASN A 21 16.13 -1.18 1.27
CA ASN A 21 14.72 -1.15 0.88
C ASN A 21 14.26 0.30 0.64
N VAL A 22 14.59 0.82 -0.52
CA VAL A 22 14.31 2.23 -0.90
C VAL A 22 12.83 2.60 -0.93
N LEU A 23 11.93 1.63 -0.95
CA LEU A 23 10.48 1.80 -0.90
C LEU A 23 9.88 1.56 0.49
N LEU A 24 10.72 1.36 1.53
CA LEU A 24 10.25 1.24 2.91
C LEU A 24 9.43 2.48 3.30
N ASP A 25 8.19 2.25 3.69
CA ASP A 25 7.21 3.29 3.99
C ASP A 25 7.24 3.63 5.48
N ILE A 26 8.18 4.50 5.85
CA ILE A 26 8.41 4.90 7.25
C ILE A 26 7.23 5.69 7.81
N GLU A 27 6.59 6.55 7.00
CA GLU A 27 5.44 7.34 7.47
C GLU A 27 4.25 6.42 7.77
N LEU A 28 3.97 5.45 6.90
CA LEU A 28 2.94 4.46 7.15
C LEU A 28 3.27 3.59 8.40
N LEU A 29 4.54 3.20 8.55
CA LEU A 29 5.01 2.45 9.74
C LEU A 29 4.76 3.25 11.03
N LYS A 30 5.11 4.55 11.06
CA LYS A 30 4.88 5.43 12.22
C LYS A 30 3.41 5.54 12.59
N HIS A 31 2.57 5.79 11.60
CA HIS A 31 1.13 5.91 11.81
C HIS A 31 0.50 4.60 12.28
N THR A 32 0.94 3.48 11.69
CA THR A 32 0.49 2.15 12.12
C THR A 32 0.96 1.83 13.53
N PHE A 33 2.20 2.16 13.87
CA PHE A 33 2.73 1.97 15.23
C PHE A 33 1.98 2.82 16.26
N ALA A 34 1.62 4.05 15.93
CA ALA A 34 0.83 4.90 16.81
C ALA A 34 -0.59 4.35 17.03
N ALA A 35 -1.22 3.75 16.01
CA ALA A 35 -2.56 3.21 16.09
C ALA A 35 -2.61 1.80 16.72
N TYR A 36 -1.67 0.92 16.33
CA TYR A 36 -1.67 -0.51 16.67
C TYR A 36 -0.25 -1.02 17.03
N PRO A 37 0.38 -0.52 18.11
CA PRO A 37 1.75 -0.93 18.49
C PRO A 37 1.87 -2.43 18.75
N GLN A 38 0.78 -3.10 19.19
CA GLN A 38 0.72 -4.53 19.41
C GLN A 38 0.82 -5.39 18.14
N TYR A 39 0.66 -4.79 16.96
CA TYR A 39 0.84 -5.41 15.65
C TYR A 39 2.10 -4.94 14.91
N CYS A 40 3.02 -4.30 15.64
CA CYS A 40 4.28 -3.84 15.09
C CYS A 40 5.46 -4.58 15.72
N PHE A 41 6.26 -5.24 14.88
CA PHE A 41 7.38 -6.08 15.30
C PHE A 41 8.65 -5.70 14.55
N ALA A 42 9.80 -5.95 15.19
CA ALA A 42 11.09 -5.76 14.55
C ALA A 42 12.09 -6.84 14.95
N ALA A 43 13.03 -7.08 14.05
CA ALA A 43 14.22 -7.89 14.29
C ALA A 43 15.41 -6.94 14.49
N TYR A 44 16.10 -7.11 15.60
CA TYR A 44 17.24 -6.28 16.01
C TYR A 44 18.52 -7.08 15.97
N ASP A 45 19.56 -6.57 15.32
CA ASP A 45 20.93 -7.04 15.46
C ASP A 45 21.80 -5.89 15.96
N ASN A 46 22.38 -6.03 17.16
CA ASN A 46 23.20 -4.99 17.81
C ASN A 46 22.55 -3.58 17.81
N HIS A 47 21.25 -3.50 18.15
CA HIS A 47 20.43 -2.29 18.16
C HIS A 47 20.01 -1.73 16.78
N VAL A 48 20.48 -2.30 15.67
CA VAL A 48 20.04 -1.97 14.31
C VAL A 48 18.82 -2.81 13.97
N ILE A 49 17.82 -2.20 13.34
CA ILE A 49 16.67 -2.94 12.81
C ILE A 49 17.05 -3.53 11.45
N VAL A 50 17.03 -4.87 11.38
CA VAL A 50 17.33 -5.65 10.18
C VAL A 50 16.08 -6.28 9.55
N GLY A 51 14.93 -6.07 10.16
CA GLY A 51 13.64 -6.44 9.62
C GLY A 51 12.52 -5.81 10.44
N VAL A 52 11.43 -5.43 9.77
CA VAL A 52 10.26 -4.79 10.38
C VAL A 52 8.97 -5.33 9.78
N LEU A 53 7.96 -5.45 10.62
CA LEU A 53 6.60 -5.78 10.25
C LEU A 53 5.65 -4.85 10.99
N SER A 54 4.69 -4.26 10.26
CA SER A 54 3.54 -3.60 10.87
C SER A 54 2.25 -4.03 10.20
N ALA A 55 1.17 -4.06 10.99
CA ALA A 55 -0.14 -4.42 10.48
C ALA A 55 -1.22 -3.51 11.05
N TYR A 56 -2.17 -3.14 10.21
CA TYR A 56 -3.33 -2.35 10.57
C TYR A 56 -4.56 -3.23 10.74
N LYS A 57 -5.30 -3.05 11.85
CA LYS A 57 -6.53 -3.80 12.11
C LYS A 57 -7.73 -3.01 11.61
N PHE A 58 -8.52 -3.64 10.75
CA PHE A 58 -9.84 -3.19 10.32
C PHE A 58 -10.95 -3.87 11.15
N GLU A 59 -12.18 -3.71 10.74
CA GLU A 59 -13.34 -4.29 11.43
C GLU A 59 -13.29 -5.83 11.43
N ASN A 60 -13.00 -6.46 10.29
CA ASN A 60 -13.06 -7.91 10.09
C ASN A 60 -11.73 -8.52 9.66
N SER A 61 -10.72 -7.71 9.43
CA SER A 61 -9.43 -8.16 8.92
C SER A 61 -8.24 -7.39 9.51
N VAL A 62 -7.05 -7.94 9.31
CA VAL A 62 -5.77 -7.31 9.61
C VAL A 62 -4.93 -7.30 8.35
N PHE A 63 -4.45 -6.13 7.94
CA PHE A 63 -3.61 -5.97 6.77
C PHE A 63 -2.17 -5.65 7.19
N ILE A 64 -1.23 -6.53 6.84
CA ILE A 64 0.20 -6.25 6.99
C ILE A 64 0.58 -5.25 5.90
N ASN A 65 0.84 -4.02 6.30
CA ASN A 65 1.07 -2.90 5.40
C ASN A 65 2.55 -2.54 5.22
N VAL A 66 3.42 -3.01 6.11
CA VAL A 66 4.88 -2.95 5.99
C VAL A 66 5.44 -4.30 6.37
N LEU A 67 6.28 -4.88 5.51
CA LEU A 67 7.04 -6.10 5.78
C LEU A 67 8.33 -6.04 4.97
N GLU A 68 9.42 -5.70 5.64
CA GLU A 68 10.72 -5.56 5.01
C GLU A 68 11.81 -6.23 5.86
N VAL A 69 12.75 -6.87 5.21
CA VAL A 69 13.88 -7.54 5.84
C VAL A 69 15.13 -7.31 5.00
N CYS A 70 16.26 -7.02 5.64
CA CYS A 70 17.54 -6.92 4.94
C CYS A 70 17.90 -8.24 4.26
N SER A 71 18.46 -8.18 3.07
CA SER A 71 18.76 -9.33 2.21
C SER A 71 19.65 -10.38 2.88
N THR A 72 20.58 -9.95 3.74
CA THR A 72 21.46 -10.84 4.51
C THR A 72 20.75 -11.61 5.63
N TYR A 73 19.50 -11.27 5.94
CA TYR A 73 18.72 -11.82 7.05
C TYR A 73 17.41 -12.48 6.60
N GLU A 74 17.36 -13.05 5.41
CA GLU A 74 16.13 -13.63 4.81
C GLU A 74 15.39 -14.64 5.72
N ASN A 75 16.11 -15.40 6.56
CA ASN A 75 15.52 -16.34 7.51
C ASN A 75 14.71 -15.68 8.63
N ILE A 76 14.79 -14.35 8.77
CA ILE A 76 14.03 -13.56 9.75
C ILE A 76 12.58 -13.36 9.30
N LEU A 77 12.31 -13.33 8.00
CA LEU A 77 10.99 -13.07 7.46
C LEU A 77 9.92 -14.02 8.03
N GLU A 78 10.17 -15.32 7.93
CA GLU A 78 9.26 -16.35 8.46
C GLU A 78 9.08 -16.22 9.98
N ARG A 79 10.14 -15.89 10.70
CA ARG A 79 10.11 -15.72 12.17
C ARG A 79 9.31 -14.48 12.59
N LEU A 80 9.45 -13.37 11.88
CA LEU A 80 8.63 -12.15 12.10
C LEU A 80 7.17 -12.44 11.88
N LEU A 81 6.83 -13.06 10.74
CA LEU A 81 5.46 -13.46 10.42
C LEU A 81 4.90 -14.43 11.44
N SER A 82 5.68 -15.47 11.84
CA SER A 82 5.25 -16.44 12.85
C SER A 82 4.96 -15.79 14.20
N LEU A 83 5.77 -14.81 14.62
CA LEU A 83 5.54 -14.06 15.85
C LEU A 83 4.29 -13.19 15.74
N PHE A 84 4.12 -12.49 14.63
CA PHE A 84 2.92 -11.70 14.35
C PHE A 84 1.65 -12.57 14.37
N LEU A 85 1.64 -13.70 13.68
CA LEU A 85 0.49 -14.60 13.59
C LEU A 85 0.06 -15.16 14.97
N LYS A 86 1.00 -15.37 15.89
CA LYS A 86 0.67 -15.74 17.29
C LYS A 86 -0.10 -14.63 18.01
N ASN A 87 0.17 -13.36 17.70
CA ASN A 87 -0.52 -12.21 18.28
C ASN A 87 -1.83 -11.87 17.56
N ALA A 88 -1.95 -12.26 16.30
CA ALA A 88 -3.14 -12.11 15.47
C ALA A 88 -3.97 -13.39 15.37
N LEU A 89 -3.91 -14.25 16.39
CA LEU A 89 -4.61 -15.54 16.39
C LEU A 89 -6.12 -15.37 16.23
N GLY A 90 -6.68 -16.03 15.21
CA GLY A 90 -8.11 -15.96 14.88
C GLY A 90 -8.52 -14.77 14.02
N GLU A 91 -7.60 -13.89 13.68
CA GLU A 91 -7.84 -12.79 12.75
C GLU A 91 -7.74 -13.27 11.27
N ASN A 92 -8.44 -12.57 10.39
CA ASN A 92 -8.27 -12.72 8.94
C ASN A 92 -7.12 -11.82 8.50
N VAL A 93 -5.99 -12.39 8.15
CA VAL A 93 -4.77 -11.64 7.82
C VAL A 93 -4.58 -11.60 6.32
N SER A 94 -4.21 -10.44 5.78
CA SER A 94 -3.80 -10.28 4.39
C SER A 94 -2.54 -9.43 4.26
N LEU A 95 -1.78 -9.66 3.20
CA LEU A 95 -0.61 -8.87 2.84
C LEU A 95 -0.30 -8.95 1.35
N LEU A 96 0.37 -7.92 0.85
CA LEU A 96 0.93 -7.91 -0.49
C LEU A 96 2.41 -8.30 -0.38
N ILE A 97 2.81 -9.38 -1.07
CA ILE A 97 4.16 -9.91 -1.01
C ILE A 97 4.74 -10.13 -2.40
N ASP A 98 6.04 -9.91 -2.54
CA ASP A 98 6.76 -10.21 -3.78
C ASP A 98 6.61 -11.69 -4.15
N GLN A 99 6.39 -11.95 -5.45
CA GLN A 99 6.22 -13.31 -5.97
C GLN A 99 7.43 -14.20 -5.66
N GLU A 100 8.65 -13.66 -5.67
CA GLU A 100 9.87 -14.42 -5.40
C GLU A 100 10.03 -14.76 -3.91
N ILE A 101 9.39 -13.97 -3.05
CA ILE A 101 9.45 -14.17 -1.59
C ILE A 101 8.35 -15.12 -1.11
N TYR A 102 7.21 -15.19 -1.79
CA TYR A 102 6.06 -16.01 -1.38
C TYR A 102 6.42 -17.47 -1.03
N PRO A 103 7.27 -18.21 -1.80
CA PRO A 103 7.63 -19.59 -1.47
C PRO A 103 8.27 -19.76 -0.10
N LYS A 104 8.95 -18.72 0.43
CA LYS A 104 9.61 -18.75 1.75
C LYS A 104 8.62 -18.74 2.92
N ILE A 105 7.36 -18.35 2.67
CA ILE A 105 6.33 -18.22 3.71
C ILE A 105 5.08 -19.07 3.44
N GLU A 106 5.04 -19.79 2.33
CA GLU A 106 3.91 -20.67 1.98
C GLU A 106 3.59 -21.68 3.10
N GLY A 107 4.62 -22.18 3.79
CA GLY A 107 4.51 -23.07 4.95
C GLY A 107 3.73 -22.49 6.15
N LEU A 108 3.52 -21.18 6.22
CA LEU A 108 2.70 -20.52 7.24
C LEU A 108 1.18 -20.62 6.98
N GLY A 109 0.76 -21.22 5.86
CA GLY A 109 -0.63 -21.49 5.52
C GLY A 109 -1.34 -20.35 4.77
N PHE A 110 -0.61 -19.33 4.31
CA PHE A 110 -1.15 -18.30 3.44
C PHE A 110 -1.58 -18.87 2.09
N LYS A 111 -2.67 -18.32 1.55
CA LYS A 111 -3.22 -18.65 0.23
C LYS A 111 -3.21 -17.44 -0.67
N ILE A 112 -2.96 -17.65 -1.96
CA ILE A 112 -3.01 -16.56 -2.95
C ILE A 112 -4.47 -16.17 -3.19
N PHE A 113 -4.75 -14.86 -3.05
CA PHE A 113 -6.03 -14.27 -3.42
C PHE A 113 -6.03 -13.82 -4.87
N ALA A 114 -5.03 -13.01 -5.26
CA ALA A 114 -4.88 -12.49 -6.61
C ALA A 114 -3.43 -12.07 -6.91
N PRO A 115 -3.01 -12.14 -8.18
CA PRO A 115 -1.74 -11.55 -8.62
C PRO A 115 -1.88 -10.03 -8.78
N PHE A 116 -0.83 -9.34 -8.38
CA PHE A 116 -0.67 -7.89 -8.49
C PHE A 116 0.61 -7.55 -9.22
N VAL A 117 0.66 -6.34 -9.76
CA VAL A 117 1.86 -5.78 -10.36
C VAL A 117 2.12 -4.40 -9.77
N ARG A 118 3.38 -4.09 -9.49
CA ARG A 118 3.81 -2.73 -9.20
C ARG A 118 4.01 -1.98 -10.52
N TYR A 119 3.21 -0.94 -10.73
CA TYR A 119 3.42 0.01 -11.80
C TYR A 119 4.28 1.16 -11.32
N MET A 120 5.35 1.46 -12.05
CA MET A 120 6.30 2.52 -11.73
C MET A 120 6.39 3.53 -12.88
N HIS A 121 6.15 4.80 -12.57
CA HIS A 121 6.46 5.94 -13.42
C HIS A 121 7.82 6.51 -13.01
N PHE A 122 8.76 6.59 -13.95
CA PHE A 122 10.15 6.97 -13.66
C PHE A 122 10.43 8.48 -13.73
N GLY A 123 9.41 9.31 -13.85
CA GLY A 123 9.53 10.75 -14.00
C GLY A 123 9.63 11.20 -15.45
N ASP A 124 9.27 10.34 -16.40
CA ASP A 124 9.23 10.67 -17.83
C ASP A 124 8.13 11.71 -18.11
N ALA A 125 8.44 12.68 -18.99
CA ALA A 125 7.42 13.65 -19.40
C ALA A 125 6.28 12.94 -20.17
N VAL A 126 5.05 13.22 -19.77
CA VAL A 126 3.84 12.73 -20.42
C VAL A 126 3.09 13.91 -21.01
N ALA A 127 2.87 13.89 -22.31
CA ALA A 127 2.11 14.94 -22.98
C ALA A 127 0.62 14.68 -22.81
N PHE A 128 -0.05 15.53 -22.04
CA PHE A 128 -1.51 15.56 -21.94
C PHE A 128 -2.02 16.97 -21.60
N ASN A 129 -3.22 17.26 -22.03
CA ASN A 129 -3.90 18.49 -21.62
C ASN A 129 -4.57 18.24 -20.27
N PHE A 130 -4.12 18.95 -19.26
CA PHE A 130 -4.77 18.98 -17.94
C PHE A 130 -5.54 20.29 -17.74
N SER A 131 -6.75 20.19 -17.24
CA SER A 131 -7.52 21.34 -16.78
C SER A 131 -8.10 21.03 -15.39
N ASN A 132 -8.36 22.05 -14.61
CA ASN A 132 -8.95 21.92 -13.26
C ASN A 132 -10.34 21.26 -13.26
N THR A 133 -10.95 21.06 -14.41
CA THR A 133 -12.23 20.36 -14.56
C THR A 133 -12.06 18.85 -14.65
N HIS A 134 -10.85 18.34 -14.93
CA HIS A 134 -10.62 16.91 -15.12
C HIS A 134 -10.52 16.13 -13.81
N ALA A 135 -9.78 16.68 -12.85
CA ALA A 135 -9.75 16.12 -11.48
C ALA A 135 -9.58 17.28 -10.50
N LYS A 136 -10.22 17.19 -9.35
CA LYS A 136 -10.14 18.22 -8.31
C LYS A 136 -9.39 17.66 -7.12
N GLN A 137 -8.49 18.47 -6.58
CA GLN A 137 -8.00 18.26 -5.24
C GLN A 137 -9.16 18.50 -4.28
N VAL A 138 -9.40 17.55 -3.37
CA VAL A 138 -10.48 17.61 -2.39
C VAL A 138 -9.92 17.89 -0.99
N ASN A 139 -10.68 18.59 -0.17
CA ASN A 139 -10.37 18.73 1.24
C ASN A 139 -10.65 17.40 1.98
N ILE A 140 -10.26 17.33 3.26
CA ILE A 140 -10.44 16.12 4.05
C ILE A 140 -11.92 15.70 4.12
N GLU A 141 -12.83 16.64 4.37
CA GLU A 141 -14.26 16.34 4.52
C GLU A 141 -14.88 15.75 3.25
N ASN A 142 -14.63 16.38 2.09
CA ASN A 142 -15.12 15.88 0.81
C ASN A 142 -14.48 14.54 0.43
N TYR A 143 -13.21 14.34 0.79
CA TYR A 143 -12.52 13.08 0.59
C TYR A 143 -13.17 11.98 1.43
N GLU A 144 -13.39 12.24 2.72
CA GLU A 144 -14.00 11.27 3.64
C GLU A 144 -15.35 10.76 3.14
N GLU A 145 -16.27 11.63 2.77
CA GLU A 145 -17.60 11.23 2.30
C GLU A 145 -17.56 10.31 1.08
N THR A 146 -16.70 10.64 0.11
CA THR A 146 -16.56 9.86 -1.12
C THR A 146 -15.79 8.56 -0.85
N ALA A 147 -14.71 8.64 -0.09
CA ALA A 147 -13.87 7.52 0.27
C ALA A 147 -14.66 6.45 1.04
N LYS A 148 -15.42 6.83 2.07
CA LYS A 148 -16.26 5.92 2.86
C LYS A 148 -17.16 5.06 1.97
N LYS A 149 -17.84 5.69 1.01
CA LYS A 149 -18.80 5.01 0.13
C LYS A 149 -18.11 4.07 -0.85
N ILE A 150 -17.08 4.55 -1.54
CA ILE A 150 -16.45 3.78 -2.62
C ILE A 150 -15.52 2.72 -2.05
N ASP A 151 -14.71 3.04 -1.04
CA ASP A 151 -13.81 2.08 -0.40
C ASP A 151 -14.58 0.89 0.18
N LYS A 152 -15.69 1.15 0.88
CA LYS A 152 -16.56 0.10 1.41
C LYS A 152 -17.17 -0.78 0.30
N LEU A 153 -17.50 -0.22 -0.85
CA LEU A 153 -17.99 -1.01 -2.00
C LEU A 153 -16.91 -1.94 -2.55
N VAL A 154 -15.65 -1.48 -2.58
CA VAL A 154 -14.51 -2.24 -3.12
C VAL A 154 -14.03 -3.31 -2.14
N PHE A 155 -13.86 -2.96 -0.87
CA PHE A 155 -13.27 -3.86 0.13
C PHE A 155 -14.32 -4.67 0.92
N ASN A 156 -15.62 -4.36 0.77
CA ASN A 156 -16.71 -4.96 1.54
C ASN A 156 -16.48 -4.95 3.06
N GLU A 157 -15.74 -3.94 3.55
CA GLU A 157 -15.34 -3.77 4.95
C GLU A 157 -15.31 -2.28 5.31
N ASN A 158 -15.54 -1.95 6.55
CA ASN A 158 -15.39 -0.58 7.03
C ASN A 158 -13.91 -0.27 7.30
N ARG A 159 -13.31 0.54 6.42
CA ARG A 159 -11.93 1.03 6.52
C ARG A 159 -11.85 2.55 6.70
N GLU A 160 -12.99 3.16 7.07
CA GLU A 160 -13.15 4.61 7.11
C GLU A 160 -12.04 5.32 7.90
N HIS A 161 -11.75 4.85 9.11
CA HIS A 161 -10.76 5.49 9.97
C HIS A 161 -9.36 5.47 9.34
N TYR A 162 -9.01 4.37 8.69
CA TYR A 162 -7.73 4.24 7.98
C TYR A 162 -7.62 5.22 6.82
N ILE A 163 -8.58 5.19 5.89
CA ILE A 163 -8.51 6.00 4.66
C ILE A 163 -8.75 7.49 4.88
N ALA A 164 -9.48 7.86 5.94
CA ALA A 164 -9.81 9.25 6.23
C ALA A 164 -8.80 9.93 7.17
N LYS A 165 -8.09 9.16 8.00
CA LYS A 165 -7.22 9.69 9.04
C LYS A 165 -5.84 9.06 9.06
N ASP A 166 -5.75 7.73 9.25
CA ASP A 166 -4.48 7.11 9.59
C ASP A 166 -3.52 6.94 8.40
N CYS A 167 -4.03 6.90 7.17
CA CYS A 167 -3.18 6.95 5.97
C CYS A 167 -3.08 8.36 5.35
N ILE A 168 -3.59 9.40 6.03
CA ILE A 168 -3.48 10.79 5.58
C ILE A 168 -2.31 11.47 6.27
N PHE A 169 -1.29 11.78 5.50
CA PHE A 169 -0.06 12.42 5.96
C PHE A 169 -0.03 13.91 5.57
N SER A 170 0.88 14.68 6.14
CA SER A 170 1.06 16.10 5.83
C SER A 170 1.36 16.37 4.35
N ASN A 171 1.98 15.40 3.67
CA ASN A 171 2.31 15.46 2.25
C ASN A 171 1.30 14.77 1.32
N SER A 172 0.14 14.38 1.83
CA SER A 172 -0.94 13.72 1.07
C SER A 172 -1.53 14.62 0.00
N LEU A 173 -1.77 14.04 -1.17
CA LEU A 173 -2.59 14.62 -2.24
C LEU A 173 -3.83 13.75 -2.41
N LYS A 174 -4.99 14.36 -2.20
CA LYS A 174 -6.30 13.71 -2.30
C LYS A 174 -7.01 14.25 -3.53
N LEU A 175 -7.30 13.38 -4.49
CA LEU A 175 -8.05 13.69 -5.69
C LEU A 175 -9.37 12.94 -5.70
N GLY A 176 -10.41 13.57 -6.20
CA GLY A 176 -11.73 12.97 -6.27
C GLY A 176 -12.47 13.34 -7.54
N THR A 177 -13.32 12.44 -8.00
CA THR A 177 -14.38 12.61 -8.98
C THR A 177 -15.71 12.12 -8.38
N GLN A 178 -16.79 12.11 -9.15
CA GLN A 178 -18.05 11.51 -8.69
C GLN A 178 -17.99 9.97 -8.63
N SER A 179 -17.03 9.38 -9.34
CA SER A 179 -16.94 7.94 -9.55
C SER A 179 -15.75 7.30 -8.84
N GLY A 180 -14.88 8.07 -8.20
CA GLY A 180 -13.71 7.49 -7.54
C GLY A 180 -12.87 8.49 -6.77
N ILE A 181 -11.95 7.93 -6.02
CA ILE A 181 -10.93 8.66 -5.28
C ILE A 181 -9.55 8.09 -5.56
N LEU A 182 -8.57 8.97 -5.55
CA LEU A 182 -7.17 8.60 -5.57
C LEU A 182 -6.42 9.41 -4.51
N HIS A 183 -5.74 8.70 -3.65
CA HIS A 183 -4.83 9.28 -2.69
C HIS A 183 -3.38 8.96 -3.09
N SER A 184 -2.48 9.92 -2.92
CA SER A 184 -1.05 9.70 -3.09
C SER A 184 -0.26 10.48 -2.06
N TYR A 185 0.87 9.93 -1.64
CA TYR A 185 1.74 10.56 -0.65
C TYR A 185 3.22 10.27 -0.93
N VAL A 186 4.07 11.08 -0.31
CA VAL A 186 5.52 10.96 -0.44
C VAL A 186 6.03 9.91 0.54
N VAL A 187 6.56 8.81 0.05
CA VAL A 187 7.23 7.78 0.86
C VAL A 187 8.60 8.27 1.31
N ASN A 188 9.34 8.88 0.38
CA ASN A 188 10.63 9.51 0.65
C ASN A 188 10.96 10.58 -0.41
N LYS A 189 12.16 11.18 -0.35
CA LYS A 189 12.56 12.26 -1.27
C LYS A 189 12.40 11.93 -2.76
N LYS A 190 12.46 10.64 -3.15
CA LYS A 190 12.47 10.18 -4.54
C LYS A 190 11.15 9.58 -4.98
N TYR A 191 10.36 8.99 -4.08
CA TYR A 191 9.24 8.13 -4.41
C TYR A 191 7.93 8.63 -3.83
N ILE A 192 6.87 8.49 -4.64
CA ILE A 192 5.48 8.75 -4.29
C ILE A 192 4.70 7.46 -4.47
N LYS A 193 3.88 7.11 -3.50
CA LYS A 193 2.97 5.98 -3.56
C LYS A 193 1.56 6.47 -3.87
N ILE A 194 0.87 5.77 -4.76
CA ILE A 194 -0.58 5.85 -4.95
C ILE A 194 -1.20 4.75 -4.09
N SER A 195 -1.97 5.14 -3.07
CA SER A 195 -2.68 4.21 -2.18
C SER A 195 -3.60 4.98 -1.20
N PRO A 196 -4.92 4.65 -1.13
CA PRO A 196 -5.65 3.83 -2.08
C PRO A 196 -6.07 4.59 -3.35
N TRP A 197 -6.37 3.84 -4.41
CA TRP A 197 -7.09 4.33 -5.57
C TRP A 197 -8.22 3.37 -5.90
N VAL A 198 -9.45 3.80 -5.67
CA VAL A 198 -10.67 3.01 -5.82
C VAL A 198 -11.69 3.74 -6.69
N MET A 199 -12.36 2.98 -7.54
CA MET A 199 -13.32 3.47 -8.52
C MET A 199 -14.65 2.73 -8.42
N LYS A 200 -15.73 3.34 -8.92
CA LYS A 200 -16.99 2.64 -9.21
C LYS A 200 -16.86 1.87 -10.52
N ASP A 201 -17.83 1.00 -10.77
CA ASP A 201 -17.94 0.28 -12.04
C ASP A 201 -18.01 1.28 -13.21
N GLU A 202 -17.45 0.88 -14.36
CA GLU A 202 -17.51 1.63 -15.63
C GLU A 202 -16.96 3.07 -15.54
N ALA A 203 -16.02 3.34 -14.64
CA ALA A 203 -15.51 4.69 -14.34
C ALA A 203 -14.15 5.01 -14.97
N PHE A 204 -13.76 4.35 -16.06
CA PHE A 204 -12.46 4.48 -16.71
C PHE A 204 -12.06 5.94 -17.03
N LEU A 205 -12.99 6.73 -17.59
CA LEU A 205 -12.70 8.13 -17.91
C LEU A 205 -12.42 8.98 -16.66
N ASP A 206 -13.07 8.66 -15.55
CA ASP A 206 -12.79 9.34 -14.28
C ASP A 206 -11.46 8.86 -13.68
N ALA A 207 -11.14 7.57 -13.78
CA ALA A 207 -9.84 7.04 -13.40
C ALA A 207 -8.71 7.72 -14.18
N GLN A 208 -8.87 7.89 -15.48
CA GLN A 208 -7.92 8.63 -16.32
C GLN A 208 -7.72 10.09 -15.86
N LYS A 209 -8.81 10.78 -15.46
CA LYS A 209 -8.71 12.15 -14.91
C LYS A 209 -7.92 12.18 -13.61
N LEU A 210 -8.13 11.20 -12.73
CA LEU A 210 -7.42 11.10 -11.45
C LEU A 210 -5.91 10.87 -11.68
N LEU A 211 -5.54 9.95 -12.57
CA LEU A 211 -4.13 9.69 -12.89
C LEU A 211 -3.43 10.91 -13.49
N ARG A 212 -4.08 11.62 -14.42
CA ARG A 212 -3.59 12.90 -14.94
C ARG A 212 -3.39 13.94 -13.83
N GLY A 213 -4.32 13.98 -12.88
CA GLY A 213 -4.22 14.86 -11.71
C GLY A 213 -2.98 14.57 -10.87
N VAL A 214 -2.70 13.30 -10.57
CA VAL A 214 -1.48 12.91 -9.85
C VAL A 214 -0.24 13.36 -10.61
N LEU A 215 -0.13 13.02 -11.89
CA LEU A 215 1.03 13.40 -12.72
C LEU A 215 1.22 14.92 -12.77
N TYR A 216 0.14 15.68 -12.85
CA TYR A 216 0.18 17.16 -12.84
C TYR A 216 0.69 17.72 -11.51
N TYR A 217 0.10 17.29 -10.38
CA TYR A 217 0.43 17.86 -9.07
C TYR A 217 1.74 17.33 -8.50
N ARG A 218 2.15 16.11 -8.85
CA ARG A 218 3.40 15.50 -8.36
C ARG A 218 4.61 15.77 -9.25
N GLY A 219 4.37 16.21 -10.49
CA GLY A 219 5.42 16.53 -11.45
C GLY A 219 6.24 15.31 -11.87
N LEU A 220 7.51 15.54 -12.21
CA LEU A 220 8.44 14.52 -12.71
C LEU A 220 9.08 13.67 -11.60
N LYS A 221 8.30 13.25 -10.62
CA LYS A 221 8.77 12.34 -9.56
C LYS A 221 8.52 10.88 -9.92
N LYS A 222 9.24 9.98 -9.28
CA LYS A 222 8.95 8.55 -9.39
C LYS A 222 7.68 8.25 -8.62
N ILE A 223 6.68 7.68 -9.32
CA ILE A 223 5.36 7.41 -8.76
C ILE A 223 5.06 5.94 -8.95
N TYR A 224 4.59 5.26 -7.91
CA TYR A 224 4.22 3.86 -8.01
C TYR A 224 2.89 3.54 -7.32
N GLY A 225 2.29 2.44 -7.75
CA GLY A 225 1.11 1.83 -7.15
C GLY A 225 1.06 0.35 -7.46
N TYR A 226 0.35 -0.40 -6.63
CA TYR A 226 0.14 -1.83 -6.82
C TYR A 226 -1.28 -2.09 -7.30
N ALA A 227 -1.44 -2.64 -8.50
CA ALA A 227 -2.75 -2.91 -9.09
C ALA A 227 -2.90 -4.40 -9.46
N PRO A 228 -4.14 -4.92 -9.55
CA PRO A 228 -4.41 -6.27 -10.04
C PRO A 228 -3.81 -6.50 -11.42
N LEU A 229 -3.13 -7.62 -11.61
CA LEU A 229 -2.42 -7.93 -12.87
C LEU A 229 -3.38 -8.29 -14.02
N GLU A 230 -4.50 -8.93 -13.70
CA GLU A 230 -5.40 -9.52 -14.71
C GLU A 230 -6.37 -8.51 -15.33
N ASP A 231 -6.48 -7.30 -14.78
CA ASP A 231 -7.35 -6.27 -15.32
C ASP A 231 -6.69 -5.52 -16.48
N LYS A 232 -7.26 -5.71 -17.69
CA LYS A 232 -6.74 -5.10 -18.91
C LYS A 232 -6.94 -3.59 -18.94
N GLU A 233 -8.08 -3.11 -18.45
CA GLU A 233 -8.42 -1.69 -18.45
C GLU A 233 -7.45 -0.92 -17.56
N ILE A 234 -7.17 -1.44 -16.36
CA ILE A 234 -6.19 -0.87 -15.43
C ILE A 234 -4.78 -0.90 -16.05
N THR A 235 -4.40 -2.03 -16.66
CA THR A 235 -3.11 -2.17 -17.35
C THR A 235 -2.93 -1.12 -18.44
N GLU A 236 -3.90 -1.01 -19.35
CA GLU A 236 -3.88 -0.05 -20.47
C GLU A 236 -3.82 1.40 -19.95
N LEU A 237 -4.53 1.70 -18.86
CA LEU A 237 -4.50 3.01 -18.25
C LEU A 237 -3.09 3.37 -17.76
N TYR A 238 -2.46 2.52 -16.97
CA TYR A 238 -1.11 2.78 -16.47
C TYR A 238 -0.09 2.91 -17.61
N GLU A 239 -0.10 1.98 -18.58
CA GLU A 239 0.85 1.97 -19.70
C GLU A 239 0.68 3.19 -20.62
N SER A 240 -0.55 3.67 -20.83
CA SER A 240 -0.82 4.87 -21.64
C SER A 240 -0.20 6.15 -21.04
N TYR A 241 0.06 6.16 -19.73
CA TYR A 241 0.73 7.24 -19.01
C TYR A 241 2.19 6.92 -18.65
N LYS A 242 2.83 6.00 -19.40
CA LYS A 242 4.25 5.63 -19.27
C LYS A 242 4.64 4.98 -17.94
N PHE A 243 3.69 4.45 -17.21
CA PHE A 243 4.02 3.54 -16.13
C PHE A 243 4.50 2.22 -16.73
N ARG A 244 5.48 1.61 -16.09
CA ARG A 244 6.05 0.31 -16.50
C ARG A 244 5.86 -0.69 -15.38
N LYS A 245 5.68 -1.95 -15.71
CA LYS A 245 5.65 -3.05 -14.75
C LYS A 245 7.04 -3.19 -14.10
N ASP A 246 7.06 -3.12 -12.78
CA ASP A 246 8.28 -3.09 -11.96
C ASP A 246 8.16 -4.06 -10.77
N GLY A 247 7.91 -5.34 -11.06
CA GLY A 247 7.78 -6.42 -10.10
C GLY A 247 6.38 -7.02 -10.04
N LEU A 248 6.34 -8.31 -9.76
CA LEU A 248 5.14 -9.10 -9.60
C LEU A 248 4.93 -9.43 -8.11
N PHE A 249 3.69 -9.37 -7.67
CA PHE A 249 3.30 -9.54 -6.28
C PHE A 249 2.08 -10.44 -6.18
N TYR A 250 1.88 -11.04 -5.02
CA TYR A 250 0.65 -11.71 -4.67
C TYR A 250 -0.02 -10.98 -3.50
N LEU A 251 -1.30 -10.67 -3.64
CA LEU A 251 -2.14 -10.41 -2.47
C LEU A 251 -2.50 -11.78 -1.91
N ILE A 252 -2.04 -12.06 -0.70
CA ILE A 252 -2.23 -13.34 -0.02
C ILE A 252 -3.05 -13.14 1.25
N TYR A 253 -3.67 -14.24 1.73
CA TYR A 253 -4.51 -14.21 2.93
C TYR A 253 -4.37 -15.46 3.77
N LEU A 254 -4.64 -15.31 5.06
CA LEU A 254 -4.81 -16.39 6.03
C LEU A 254 -6.17 -16.19 6.72
N GLY A 255 -6.93 -17.27 6.94
CA GLY A 255 -8.30 -17.21 7.43
C GLY A 255 -9.33 -17.15 6.32
N GLN A 256 -10.30 -16.25 6.41
CA GLN A 256 -11.35 -16.11 5.41
C GLN A 256 -10.82 -15.40 4.16
N LYS A 257 -11.30 -15.85 2.98
CA LYS A 257 -10.95 -15.22 1.70
C LYS A 257 -11.51 -13.79 1.66
N PRO A 258 -10.66 -12.79 1.35
CA PRO A 258 -11.11 -11.40 1.21
C PRO A 258 -12.21 -11.25 0.14
N GLN A 259 -13.13 -10.32 0.36
CA GLN A 259 -14.20 -10.01 -0.59
C GLN A 259 -13.90 -8.65 -1.26
N ILE A 260 -12.80 -8.58 -2.00
CA ILE A 260 -12.34 -7.36 -2.67
C ILE A 260 -12.79 -7.41 -4.14
N LYS A 261 -13.40 -6.33 -4.61
CA LYS A 261 -13.72 -6.12 -6.04
C LYS A 261 -12.48 -5.62 -6.76
N LEU A 262 -11.76 -6.54 -7.40
CA LEU A 262 -10.48 -6.23 -8.02
C LEU A 262 -10.63 -5.29 -9.22
N GLU A 263 -11.72 -5.38 -9.95
CA GLU A 263 -12.09 -4.53 -11.09
C GLU A 263 -12.27 -3.04 -10.71
N ASN A 264 -12.48 -2.77 -9.42
CA ASN A 264 -12.66 -1.42 -8.88
C ASN A 264 -11.42 -0.92 -8.11
N LEU A 265 -10.39 -1.75 -7.97
CA LEU A 265 -9.17 -1.47 -7.23
C LEU A 265 -8.03 -1.11 -8.18
N TYR A 266 -7.81 0.18 -8.39
CA TYR A 266 -6.78 0.70 -9.29
C TYR A 266 -5.40 0.85 -8.62
N ALA A 267 -5.36 0.98 -7.28
CA ALA A 267 -4.13 0.81 -6.48
C ALA A 267 -4.46 0.48 -5.01
N LEU A 268 -3.64 -0.44 -4.45
CA LEU A 268 -3.70 -0.90 -3.07
C LEU A 268 -2.73 -0.09 -2.19
#